data_a1ce8e3e73dedd0ea81cf113596444b2
#
_entry.id   a1ce8e3e73dedd0ea81cf113596444b2
#
_cell.length_a   1.000
_cell.length_b   1.000
_cell.length_c   1.000
_cell.angle_alpha   90.00
_cell.angle_beta   90.00
_cell.angle_gamma   90.00
#
_symmetry.space_group_name_H-M   'P 1'
#
loop_
_entity.id
_entity.type
_entity.pdbx_description
1 polymer ?
#
loop_
_entity_poly.entity_id
_entity_poly.type
_entity_poly.pdbx_seq_one_letter_code
_entity_poly.pdbx_strand_id
1 'polypeptide(L)'
;MKPAALALVGAGIAAGLAALWLGGNRPGGPTAADAGRPPSLQAVGAPPERANATASAGTARAALASGGDQDSFLDAGLRHRLEDLLLEAGEAATPSALKQRLAGLVPRYFQPADAVRAQALLERYVDYRVALGALKPPADPGDPHALRAAIDARQRIREQHFAGEEYRALFAQEEELDRYTLARLEIARNTAWTQEQKTAALRDAEHELGATQRAARADAVAHLGVAAQTAAFDARGVGERERYTQRQAQYGEAAAQQLAQLDRQEQDWQRRLDDYAGAQARKMQPADLQQLRQQLFSAEEQLRIEAALAVRALPPPATALR
;
A
#
# COMPACT_ATOMS: atom_id res chain seq x y z
N MET A 1 -14.55 -26.34 34.62
CA MET A 1 -13.42 -25.98 33.77
C MET A 1 -13.98 -25.63 32.41
N LYS A 2 -14.00 -24.36 32.03
CA LYS A 2 -14.44 -23.92 30.72
C LYS A 2 -13.28 -24.08 29.75
N PRO A 3 -13.43 -24.70 28.57
CA PRO A 3 -12.37 -24.70 27.57
C PRO A 3 -12.18 -23.27 27.06
N ALA A 4 -10.97 -22.74 27.18
CA ALA A 4 -10.58 -21.51 26.55
C ALA A 4 -10.57 -21.75 25.03
N ALA A 5 -11.43 -21.06 24.30
CA ALA A 5 -11.39 -21.02 22.85
C ALA A 5 -10.05 -20.41 22.44
N LEU A 6 -9.18 -21.18 21.80
CA LEU A 6 -8.00 -20.66 21.12
C LEU A 6 -8.50 -19.91 19.88
N ALA A 7 -8.73 -18.61 20.04
CA ALA A 7 -8.85 -17.73 18.91
C ALA A 7 -7.49 -17.74 18.18
N LEU A 8 -7.43 -18.38 17.02
CA LEU A 8 -6.33 -18.24 16.07
C LEU A 8 -6.38 -16.80 15.51
N VAL A 9 -5.91 -15.85 16.32
CA VAL A 9 -5.67 -14.47 15.90
C VAL A 9 -4.46 -14.46 14.98
N GLY A 10 -4.67 -14.91 13.78
CA GLY A 10 -3.65 -15.09 12.76
C GLY A 10 -3.53 -13.94 11.76
N ALA A 11 -3.88 -12.72 12.13
CA ALA A 11 -3.75 -11.57 11.21
C ALA A 11 -2.74 -10.51 11.68
N GLY A 12 -2.08 -10.71 12.84
CA GLY A 12 -1.47 -9.57 13.55
C GLY A 12 -0.08 -9.12 13.09
N ILE A 13 0.76 -9.95 12.53
CA ILE A 13 2.18 -9.58 12.36
C ILE A 13 2.49 -9.06 10.95
N ALA A 14 1.91 -9.62 9.91
CA ALA A 14 2.10 -9.09 8.55
C ALA A 14 1.36 -7.74 8.35
N ALA A 15 0.17 -7.57 8.95
CA ALA A 15 -0.57 -6.31 8.93
C ALA A 15 0.08 -5.23 9.82
N GLY A 16 0.75 -5.60 10.91
CA GLY A 16 1.44 -4.66 11.80
C GLY A 16 2.64 -3.96 11.15
N LEU A 17 3.40 -4.67 10.33
CA LEU A 17 4.53 -4.08 9.60
C LEU A 17 4.06 -3.20 8.42
N ALA A 18 2.96 -3.56 7.77
CA ALA A 18 2.36 -2.72 6.72
C ALA A 18 1.74 -1.43 7.28
N ALA A 19 1.16 -1.46 8.49
CA ALA A 19 0.60 -0.27 9.13
C ALA A 19 1.67 0.74 9.59
N LEU A 20 2.85 0.29 10.00
CA LEU A 20 4.00 1.16 10.27
C LEU A 20 4.53 1.84 9.00
N TRP A 21 4.21 1.30 7.84
CA TRP A 21 4.69 1.79 6.55
C TRP A 21 3.87 2.96 5.99
N LEU A 22 2.59 3.07 6.35
CA LEU A 22 1.67 4.16 5.95
C LEU A 22 1.61 5.31 6.97
N GLY A 23 2.21 5.14 8.15
CA GLY A 23 2.22 6.10 9.25
C GLY A 23 3.46 6.97 9.31
N GLY A 24 3.71 7.81 8.31
CA GLY A 24 4.62 8.95 8.45
C GLY A 24 4.07 9.93 9.47
N ASN A 25 4.73 9.99 10.62
CA ASN A 25 4.81 11.08 11.58
C ASN A 25 3.54 11.94 11.79
N ARG A 26 2.67 11.54 12.73
CA ARG A 26 1.68 12.45 13.31
C ARG A 26 1.90 12.56 14.82
N PRO A 27 2.13 13.77 15.37
CA PRO A 27 1.99 13.99 16.79
C PRO A 27 0.53 13.93 17.20
N GLY A 28 0.26 13.39 18.40
CA GLY A 28 -1.01 12.98 18.91
C GLY A 28 -2.15 14.01 18.81
N GLY A 29 -3.34 13.48 18.50
CA GLY A 29 -4.63 14.11 18.64
C GLY A 29 -5.67 13.08 19.08
N PRO A 30 -6.76 13.47 19.73
CA PRO A 30 -7.59 12.60 20.57
C PRO A 30 -8.44 11.61 19.77
N THR A 31 -8.64 10.45 20.38
CA THR A 31 -9.61 9.40 20.00
C THR A 31 -11.02 9.97 19.84
N ALA A 32 -11.58 9.84 18.65
CA ALA A 32 -13.02 9.89 18.43
C ALA A 32 -13.45 8.60 17.73
N ALA A 33 -14.25 7.84 18.43
CA ALA A 33 -14.99 6.71 17.92
C ALA A 33 -16.07 7.21 16.95
N ASP A 34 -16.31 6.39 15.94
CA ASP A 34 -17.53 6.37 15.13
C ASP A 34 -17.73 7.53 14.13
N ALA A 35 -17.26 7.32 12.89
CA ALA A 35 -17.85 8.01 11.72
C ALA A 35 -17.62 7.19 10.43
N GLY A 36 -18.71 6.62 9.93
CA GLY A 36 -19.08 6.57 8.52
C GLY A 36 -18.11 5.95 7.50
N ARG A 37 -18.44 4.74 7.08
CA ARG A 37 -18.00 4.05 5.87
C ARG A 37 -18.04 5.00 4.66
N PRO A 38 -16.96 5.15 3.87
CA PRO A 38 -17.02 5.93 2.63
C PRO A 38 -17.86 5.21 1.56
N PRO A 39 -18.60 5.95 0.72
CA PRO A 39 -19.41 5.36 -0.35
C PRO A 39 -18.52 4.77 -1.45
N SER A 40 -18.93 3.62 -1.91
CA SER A 40 -18.39 2.88 -3.04
C SER A 40 -18.44 3.73 -4.31
N LEU A 41 -17.30 3.95 -4.96
CA LEU A 41 -17.26 4.49 -6.32
C LEU A 41 -17.80 3.41 -7.28
N GLN A 42 -19.01 3.64 -7.76
CA GLN A 42 -19.60 2.86 -8.84
C GLN A 42 -18.83 3.14 -10.13
N ALA A 43 -18.44 2.05 -10.79
CA ALA A 43 -17.87 2.07 -12.11
C ALA A 43 -18.85 2.65 -13.13
N VAL A 44 -18.46 3.70 -13.82
CA VAL A 44 -19.14 4.20 -15.03
C VAL A 44 -18.20 4.03 -16.21
N GLY A 45 -18.67 3.26 -17.20
CA GLY A 45 -18.23 3.34 -18.58
C GLY A 45 -17.22 2.29 -19.02
N ALA A 46 -17.70 1.32 -19.81
CA ALA A 46 -16.91 0.38 -20.59
C ALA A 46 -16.05 1.09 -21.64
N PRO A 47 -14.85 0.54 -21.98
CA PRO A 47 -13.97 1.13 -22.97
C PRO A 47 -14.36 0.78 -24.41
N PRO A 48 -14.02 1.61 -25.40
CA PRO A 48 -14.03 1.20 -26.79
C PRO A 48 -12.84 0.31 -27.10
N GLU A 49 -13.11 -0.81 -27.72
CA GLU A 49 -12.15 -1.76 -28.28
C GLU A 49 -11.28 -1.15 -29.39
N ARG A 50 -10.04 -1.70 -29.46
CA ARG A 50 -9.14 -1.81 -30.61
C ARG A 50 -8.27 -0.61 -30.97
N ALA A 51 -7.02 -0.71 -30.52
CA ALA A 51 -5.80 -0.62 -31.36
C ALA A 51 -4.55 -0.77 -30.48
N ASN A 52 -3.87 -1.86 -30.56
CA ASN A 52 -2.43 -2.17 -30.41
C ASN A 52 -2.18 -3.57 -29.83
N ALA A 53 -2.64 -4.57 -30.58
CA ALA A 53 -2.34 -5.98 -30.26
C ALA A 53 -1.02 -6.51 -30.87
N THR A 54 -0.13 -5.64 -31.38
CA THR A 54 1.08 -6.11 -32.11
C THR A 54 2.41 -5.89 -31.38
N ALA A 55 2.47 -5.08 -30.31
CA ALA A 55 3.73 -4.88 -29.58
C ALA A 55 3.91 -5.81 -28.36
N SER A 56 2.83 -6.42 -27.85
CA SER A 56 2.90 -7.28 -26.65
C SER A 56 3.24 -8.74 -26.93
N ALA A 57 3.16 -9.18 -28.18
CA ALA A 57 3.44 -10.58 -28.56
C ALA A 57 4.94 -10.92 -28.63
N GLY A 58 5.80 -9.92 -28.75
CA GLY A 58 7.26 -10.10 -28.83
C GLY A 58 7.90 -10.38 -27.46
N THR A 59 7.44 -9.69 -26.42
CA THR A 59 7.97 -9.85 -25.06
C THR A 59 7.43 -11.10 -24.36
N ALA A 60 6.18 -11.49 -24.62
CA ALA A 60 5.62 -12.74 -24.12
C ALA A 60 6.30 -13.98 -24.75
N ARG A 61 6.73 -13.89 -26.01
CA ARG A 61 7.41 -15.01 -26.68
C ARG A 61 8.88 -15.15 -26.27
N ALA A 62 9.54 -14.08 -25.84
CA ALA A 62 10.89 -14.13 -25.28
C ALA A 62 10.91 -14.69 -23.84
N ALA A 63 9.85 -14.50 -23.07
CA ALA A 63 9.68 -15.09 -21.73
C ALA A 63 9.37 -16.59 -21.77
N LEU A 64 8.81 -17.10 -22.90
CA LEU A 64 8.56 -18.54 -23.12
C LEU A 64 9.78 -19.31 -23.59
N ALA A 65 10.88 -18.64 -23.97
CA ALA A 65 12.11 -19.29 -24.44
C ALA A 65 13.13 -19.60 -23.32
N SER A 66 12.85 -19.22 -22.07
CA SER A 66 13.63 -19.59 -20.87
C SER A 66 13.00 -20.78 -20.13
N GLY A 67 12.41 -21.72 -20.87
CA GLY A 67 11.72 -22.89 -20.34
C GLY A 67 12.66 -23.97 -19.80
N GLY A 68 13.17 -23.77 -18.61
CA GLY A 68 13.34 -24.87 -17.67
C GLY A 68 11.94 -25.19 -17.13
N ASP A 69 11.65 -26.45 -16.94
CA ASP A 69 10.41 -27.06 -16.45
C ASP A 69 10.00 -26.40 -15.11
N GLN A 70 9.40 -25.21 -15.19
CA GLN A 70 8.93 -24.50 -13.99
C GLN A 70 7.66 -25.19 -13.54
N ASP A 71 7.75 -25.80 -12.37
CA ASP A 71 6.61 -26.42 -11.70
C ASP A 71 5.45 -25.42 -11.57
N SER A 72 4.43 -25.56 -12.41
CA SER A 72 3.29 -24.65 -12.45
C SER A 72 2.51 -24.58 -11.14
N PHE A 73 2.68 -25.56 -10.26
CA PHE A 73 2.11 -25.56 -8.92
C PHE A 73 2.77 -24.52 -8.00
N LEU A 74 4.10 -24.33 -8.13
CA LEU A 74 4.91 -23.41 -7.31
C LEU A 74 5.00 -22.00 -7.92
N ASP A 75 3.91 -21.49 -8.47
CA ASP A 75 3.87 -20.14 -9.03
C ASP A 75 3.82 -19.04 -7.95
N ALA A 76 4.01 -17.79 -8.37
CA ALA A 76 4.00 -16.62 -7.49
C ALA A 76 2.65 -16.38 -6.76
N GLY A 77 1.57 -17.00 -7.23
CA GLY A 77 0.23 -16.91 -6.64
C GLY A 77 -0.04 -17.99 -5.58
N LEU A 78 0.86 -18.98 -5.42
CA LEU A 78 0.65 -20.11 -4.52
C LEU A 78 0.27 -19.66 -3.10
N ARG A 79 1.03 -18.74 -2.54
CA ARG A 79 0.80 -18.24 -1.19
C ARG A 79 -0.57 -17.58 -1.06
N HIS A 80 -0.98 -16.76 -2.02
CA HIS A 80 -2.29 -16.11 -2.01
C HIS A 80 -3.41 -17.16 -2.01
N ARG A 81 -3.30 -18.21 -2.85
CA ARG A 81 -4.29 -19.30 -2.86
C ARG A 81 -4.39 -20.02 -1.52
N LEU A 82 -3.27 -20.23 -0.82
CA LEU A 82 -3.28 -20.84 0.53
C LEU A 82 -3.95 -19.92 1.57
N GLU A 83 -3.67 -18.62 1.51
CA GLU A 83 -4.29 -17.62 2.41
C GLU A 83 -5.80 -17.46 2.13
N ASP A 84 -6.21 -17.45 0.86
CA ASP A 84 -7.62 -17.40 0.46
C ASP A 84 -8.39 -18.62 0.96
N LEU A 85 -7.79 -19.81 0.86
CA LEU A 85 -8.35 -21.05 1.40
C LEU A 85 -8.50 -21.00 2.93
N LEU A 86 -7.51 -20.46 3.63
CA LEU A 86 -7.59 -20.27 5.08
C LEU A 86 -8.70 -19.29 5.46
N LEU A 87 -8.82 -18.21 4.70
CA LEU A 87 -9.87 -17.21 4.90
C LEU A 87 -11.27 -17.82 4.67
N GLU A 88 -11.46 -18.60 3.60
CA GLU A 88 -12.73 -19.27 3.30
C GLU A 88 -13.06 -20.35 4.35
N ALA A 89 -12.07 -21.11 4.83
CA ALA A 89 -12.28 -22.13 5.85
C ALA A 89 -12.74 -21.52 7.20
N GLY A 90 -12.40 -20.25 7.44
CA GLY A 90 -12.76 -19.52 8.65
C GLY A 90 -12.11 -20.05 9.92
N GLU A 91 -12.63 -19.60 11.07
CA GLU A 91 -12.11 -20.03 12.38
C GLU A 91 -12.49 -21.50 12.68
N ALA A 92 -11.56 -22.23 13.26
CA ALA A 92 -11.79 -23.60 13.72
C ALA A 92 -11.30 -23.77 15.16
N ALA A 93 -11.97 -24.66 15.91
CA ALA A 93 -11.66 -24.90 17.32
C ALA A 93 -10.27 -25.54 17.52
N THR A 94 -9.79 -26.27 16.52
CA THR A 94 -8.47 -26.96 16.56
C THR A 94 -7.80 -26.92 15.19
N PRO A 95 -6.46 -27.00 15.13
CA PRO A 95 -5.74 -27.13 13.86
C PRO A 95 -6.21 -28.33 13.02
N SER A 96 -6.53 -29.46 13.65
CA SER A 96 -7.05 -30.64 12.96
C SER A 96 -8.42 -30.39 12.30
N ALA A 97 -9.33 -29.68 12.97
CA ALA A 97 -10.62 -29.31 12.40
C ALA A 97 -10.45 -28.33 11.23
N LEU A 98 -9.47 -27.41 11.30
CA LEU A 98 -9.13 -26.52 10.21
C LEU A 98 -8.60 -27.29 8.99
N LYS A 99 -7.66 -28.23 9.20
CA LYS A 99 -7.11 -29.08 8.13
C LYS A 99 -8.23 -29.90 7.42
N GLN A 100 -9.19 -30.43 8.17
CA GLN A 100 -10.33 -31.16 7.59
C GLN A 100 -11.21 -30.26 6.70
N ARG A 101 -11.51 -29.02 7.13
CA ARG A 101 -12.26 -28.07 6.30
C ARG A 101 -11.51 -27.70 5.04
N LEU A 102 -10.22 -27.43 5.15
CA LEU A 102 -9.34 -27.10 4.05
C LEU A 102 -9.28 -28.21 2.99
N ALA A 103 -9.22 -29.47 3.42
CA ALA A 103 -9.24 -30.62 2.50
C ALA A 103 -10.48 -30.63 1.59
N GLY A 104 -11.64 -30.21 2.11
CA GLY A 104 -12.87 -30.06 1.31
C GLY A 104 -12.85 -28.90 0.32
N LEU A 105 -11.99 -27.90 0.52
CA LEU A 105 -11.90 -26.72 -0.34
C LEU A 105 -10.82 -26.85 -1.43
N VAL A 106 -9.82 -27.74 -1.26
CA VAL A 106 -8.70 -27.93 -2.21
C VAL A 106 -9.16 -28.05 -3.67
N PRO A 107 -10.22 -28.86 -4.01
CA PRO A 107 -10.63 -29.01 -5.42
C PRO A 107 -11.13 -27.73 -6.09
N ARG A 108 -11.44 -26.69 -5.33
CA ARG A 108 -11.89 -25.40 -5.87
C ARG A 108 -10.75 -24.48 -6.27
N TYR A 109 -9.58 -24.69 -5.69
CA TYR A 109 -8.40 -23.81 -5.84
C TYR A 109 -7.25 -24.45 -6.62
N PHE A 110 -7.22 -25.78 -6.70
CA PHE A 110 -6.15 -26.53 -7.34
C PHE A 110 -6.68 -27.53 -8.36
N GLN A 111 -5.87 -27.78 -9.39
CA GLN A 111 -6.18 -28.80 -10.38
C GLN A 111 -6.21 -30.19 -9.74
N PRO A 112 -6.99 -31.13 -10.26
CA PRO A 112 -7.06 -32.49 -9.73
C PRO A 112 -5.70 -33.20 -9.63
N ALA A 113 -4.78 -32.92 -10.58
CA ALA A 113 -3.43 -33.46 -10.58
C ALA A 113 -2.58 -32.98 -9.38
N ASP A 114 -2.85 -31.76 -8.89
CA ASP A 114 -2.12 -31.11 -7.80
C ASP A 114 -2.79 -31.29 -6.43
N ALA A 115 -3.99 -31.86 -6.39
CA ALA A 115 -4.85 -31.87 -5.18
C ALA A 115 -4.15 -32.54 -3.97
N VAL A 116 -3.49 -33.65 -4.18
CA VAL A 116 -2.78 -34.39 -3.11
C VAL A 116 -1.61 -33.56 -2.57
N ARG A 117 -0.84 -32.96 -3.48
CA ARG A 117 0.29 -32.09 -3.14
C ARG A 117 -0.17 -30.81 -2.40
N ALA A 118 -1.23 -30.20 -2.91
CA ALA A 118 -1.85 -29.02 -2.31
C ALA A 118 -2.35 -29.30 -0.89
N GLN A 119 -3.01 -30.45 -0.67
CA GLN A 119 -3.45 -30.84 0.66
C GLN A 119 -2.28 -31.03 1.62
N ALA A 120 -1.23 -31.76 1.21
CA ALA A 120 -0.05 -31.96 2.04
C ALA A 120 0.68 -30.65 2.36
N LEU A 121 0.72 -29.72 1.41
CA LEU A 121 1.28 -28.39 1.61
C LEU A 121 0.43 -27.56 2.58
N LEU A 122 -0.90 -27.56 2.43
CA LEU A 122 -1.83 -26.86 3.32
C LEU A 122 -1.75 -27.36 4.77
N GLU A 123 -1.64 -28.67 4.98
CA GLU A 123 -1.50 -29.22 6.32
C GLU A 123 -0.24 -28.70 7.02
N ARG A 124 0.90 -28.66 6.31
CA ARG A 124 2.15 -28.07 6.81
C ARG A 124 2.04 -26.56 6.99
N TYR A 125 1.28 -25.89 6.10
CA TYR A 125 1.05 -24.44 6.19
C TYR A 125 0.21 -24.09 7.44
N VAL A 126 -0.78 -24.91 7.82
CA VAL A 126 -1.52 -24.74 9.07
C VAL A 126 -0.59 -24.93 10.28
N ASP A 127 0.27 -25.96 10.28
CA ASP A 127 1.23 -26.18 11.37
C ASP A 127 2.23 -25.02 11.50
N TYR A 128 2.72 -24.52 10.37
CA TYR A 128 3.52 -23.30 10.30
C TYR A 128 2.80 -22.09 10.91
N ARG A 129 1.53 -21.85 10.57
CA ARG A 129 0.74 -20.73 11.10
C ARG A 129 0.54 -20.85 12.62
N VAL A 130 0.36 -22.06 13.14
CA VAL A 130 0.29 -22.33 14.60
C VAL A 130 1.63 -22.01 15.27
N ALA A 131 2.73 -22.48 14.71
CA ALA A 131 4.07 -22.21 15.23
C ALA A 131 4.41 -20.71 15.19
N LEU A 132 4.03 -20.02 14.10
CA LEU A 132 4.20 -18.57 13.95
C LEU A 132 3.42 -17.78 15.02
N GLY A 133 2.21 -18.24 15.36
CA GLY A 133 1.37 -17.63 16.41
C GLY A 133 1.96 -17.72 17.81
N ALA A 134 2.93 -18.62 18.05
CA ALA A 134 3.65 -18.72 19.31
C ALA A 134 4.83 -17.72 19.43
N LEU A 135 5.24 -17.09 18.33
CA LEU A 135 6.27 -16.05 18.38
C LEU A 135 5.75 -14.80 19.08
N LYS A 136 6.60 -14.24 19.93
CA LYS A 136 6.34 -12.92 20.52
C LYS A 136 6.73 -11.82 19.55
N PRO A 137 5.92 -10.78 19.41
CA PRO A 137 6.30 -9.62 18.62
C PRO A 137 7.55 -8.95 19.22
N PRO A 138 8.37 -8.25 18.42
CA PRO A 138 9.52 -7.51 18.93
C PRO A 138 9.04 -6.47 19.95
N ALA A 139 9.80 -6.29 21.04
CA ALA A 139 9.46 -5.34 22.10
C ALA A 139 9.48 -3.89 21.59
N ASP A 140 10.41 -3.57 20.70
CA ASP A 140 10.47 -2.30 19.95
C ASP A 140 10.64 -2.59 18.45
N PRO A 141 9.59 -2.41 17.65
CA PRO A 141 9.68 -2.57 16.19
C PRO A 141 10.61 -1.54 15.51
N GLY A 142 10.92 -0.46 16.19
CA GLY A 142 11.85 0.57 15.72
C GLY A 142 13.32 0.27 16.06
N ASP A 143 13.62 -0.78 16.81
CA ASP A 143 14.99 -1.23 17.05
C ASP A 143 15.43 -2.24 15.97
N PRO A 144 16.48 -1.94 15.18
CA PRO A 144 16.99 -2.86 14.15
C PRO A 144 17.38 -4.24 14.71
N HIS A 145 17.92 -4.30 15.91
CA HIS A 145 18.33 -5.57 16.53
C HIS A 145 17.12 -6.44 16.91
N ALA A 146 16.09 -5.83 17.50
CA ALA A 146 14.85 -6.52 17.83
C ALA A 146 14.11 -6.98 16.57
N LEU A 147 14.09 -6.15 15.51
CA LEU A 147 13.49 -6.51 14.23
C LEU A 147 14.25 -7.67 13.55
N ARG A 148 15.59 -7.61 13.53
CA ARG A 148 16.42 -8.70 12.98
C ARG A 148 16.15 -10.01 13.72
N ALA A 149 16.14 -10.01 15.04
CA ALA A 149 15.85 -11.20 15.84
C ALA A 149 14.45 -11.79 15.54
N ALA A 150 13.46 -10.95 15.31
CA ALA A 150 12.11 -11.37 14.93
C ALA A 150 12.06 -11.98 13.52
N ILE A 151 12.78 -11.39 12.57
CA ILE A 151 12.92 -11.91 11.19
C ILE A 151 13.59 -13.29 11.23
N ASP A 152 14.72 -13.41 11.95
CA ASP A 152 15.47 -14.67 12.09
C ASP A 152 14.62 -15.77 12.76
N ALA A 153 13.84 -15.41 13.79
CA ALA A 153 12.96 -16.37 14.46
C ALA A 153 11.86 -16.88 13.51
N ARG A 154 11.28 -16.00 12.69
CA ARG A 154 10.28 -16.36 11.69
C ARG A 154 10.88 -17.24 10.59
N GLN A 155 12.09 -16.90 10.11
CA GLN A 155 12.80 -17.69 9.11
C GLN A 155 13.05 -19.13 9.62
N ARG A 156 13.52 -19.32 10.85
CA ARG A 156 13.73 -20.66 11.41
C ARG A 156 12.46 -21.49 11.43
N ILE A 157 11.30 -20.89 11.76
CA ILE A 157 10.03 -21.63 11.71
C ILE A 157 9.68 -22.00 10.27
N ARG A 158 9.88 -21.11 9.30
CA ARG A 158 9.65 -21.42 7.87
C ARG A 158 10.51 -22.61 7.41
N GLU A 159 11.79 -22.62 7.75
CA GLU A 159 12.75 -23.68 7.41
C GLU A 159 12.42 -25.04 8.04
N GLN A 160 11.72 -25.04 9.20
CA GLN A 160 11.23 -26.29 9.83
C GLN A 160 10.08 -26.94 9.05
N HIS A 161 9.29 -26.16 8.33
CA HIS A 161 8.08 -26.65 7.64
C HIS A 161 8.25 -26.76 6.13
N PHE A 162 9.16 -25.98 5.52
CA PHE A 162 9.31 -25.88 4.08
C PHE A 162 10.79 -25.88 3.68
N ALA A 163 11.08 -26.46 2.53
CA ALA A 163 12.43 -26.52 1.98
C ALA A 163 12.43 -26.29 0.47
N GLY A 164 13.59 -25.95 -0.06
CA GLY A 164 13.85 -25.86 -1.50
C GLY A 164 12.93 -24.87 -2.23
N GLU A 165 12.25 -25.37 -3.24
CA GLU A 165 11.40 -24.55 -4.11
C GLU A 165 10.09 -24.13 -3.49
N GLU A 166 9.50 -24.97 -2.64
CA GLU A 166 8.30 -24.61 -1.87
C GLU A 166 8.56 -23.42 -0.95
N TYR A 167 9.71 -23.41 -0.26
CA TYR A 167 10.12 -22.29 0.58
C TYR A 167 10.25 -21.01 -0.23
N ARG A 168 10.92 -21.08 -1.38
CA ARG A 168 11.11 -19.92 -2.27
C ARG A 168 9.77 -19.41 -2.82
N ALA A 169 8.90 -20.29 -3.31
CA ALA A 169 7.60 -19.93 -3.83
C ALA A 169 6.70 -19.23 -2.77
N LEU A 170 6.80 -19.64 -1.51
CA LEU A 170 5.98 -19.11 -0.44
C LEU A 170 6.52 -17.81 0.17
N PHE A 171 7.84 -17.64 0.27
CA PHE A 171 8.41 -16.63 1.15
C PHE A 171 9.44 -15.69 0.52
N ALA A 172 9.95 -15.95 -0.68
CA ALA A 172 11.02 -15.14 -1.27
C ALA A 172 10.66 -13.64 -1.35
N GLN A 173 9.43 -13.32 -1.74
CA GLN A 173 8.97 -11.93 -1.85
C GLN A 173 8.88 -11.24 -0.47
N GLU A 174 8.45 -11.96 0.55
CA GLU A 174 8.38 -11.42 1.91
C GLU A 174 9.78 -11.21 2.50
N GLU A 175 10.71 -12.13 2.25
CA GLU A 175 12.09 -11.99 2.68
C GLU A 175 12.83 -10.81 2.03
N GLU A 176 12.52 -10.53 0.76
CA GLU A 176 13.02 -9.31 0.12
C GLU A 176 12.54 -8.05 0.85
N LEU A 177 11.24 -8.00 1.18
CA LEU A 177 10.67 -6.88 1.92
C LEU A 177 11.20 -6.78 3.35
N ASP A 178 11.40 -7.91 4.02
CA ASP A 178 11.98 -7.96 5.37
C ASP A 178 13.42 -7.39 5.36
N ARG A 179 14.25 -7.84 4.41
CA ARG A 179 15.63 -7.34 4.25
C ARG A 179 15.65 -5.84 3.97
N TYR A 180 14.79 -5.41 3.04
CA TYR A 180 14.69 -3.99 2.71
C TYR A 180 14.22 -3.14 3.91
N THR A 181 13.21 -3.63 4.65
CA THR A 181 12.70 -2.92 5.83
C THR A 181 13.76 -2.78 6.92
N LEU A 182 14.49 -3.86 7.17
CA LEU A 182 15.60 -3.86 8.12
C LEU A 182 16.71 -2.91 7.69
N ALA A 183 17.15 -2.98 6.42
CA ALA A 183 18.18 -2.09 5.89
C ALA A 183 17.77 -0.61 6.02
N ARG A 184 16.52 -0.26 5.68
CA ARG A 184 16.01 1.11 5.86
C ARG A 184 16.08 1.57 7.31
N LEU A 185 15.71 0.71 8.25
CA LEU A 185 15.73 1.04 9.67
C LEU A 185 17.17 1.24 10.17
N GLU A 186 18.09 0.38 9.76
CA GLU A 186 19.52 0.49 10.07
C GLU A 186 20.13 1.77 9.51
N ILE A 187 19.82 2.10 8.24
CA ILE A 187 20.26 3.36 7.60
C ILE A 187 19.73 4.57 8.35
N ALA A 188 18.44 4.58 8.69
CA ALA A 188 17.81 5.69 9.39
C ALA A 188 18.45 5.92 10.77
N ARG A 189 18.74 4.85 11.50
CA ARG A 189 19.32 4.88 12.85
C ARG A 189 20.84 5.11 12.85
N ASN A 190 21.51 5.01 11.73
CA ASN A 190 22.96 5.23 11.65
C ASN A 190 23.28 6.73 11.84
N THR A 191 23.84 7.07 12.98
CA THR A 191 24.21 8.46 13.33
C THR A 191 25.58 8.87 12.77
N ALA A 192 26.39 7.92 12.30
CA ALA A 192 27.70 8.20 11.75
C ALA A 192 27.66 8.62 10.26
N TRP A 193 26.53 8.36 9.57
CA TRP A 193 26.40 8.66 8.15
C TRP A 193 25.81 10.05 7.89
N THR A 194 26.36 10.71 6.87
CA THR A 194 25.77 11.95 6.34
C THR A 194 24.44 11.66 5.63
N GLN A 195 23.64 12.69 5.41
CA GLN A 195 22.38 12.56 4.68
C GLN A 195 22.59 12.03 3.25
N GLU A 196 23.68 12.43 2.60
CA GLU A 196 24.03 11.95 1.26
C GLU A 196 24.35 10.45 1.25
N GLN A 197 25.14 9.99 2.24
CA GLN A 197 25.45 8.56 2.41
C GLN A 197 24.18 7.74 2.69
N LYS A 198 23.29 8.25 3.54
CA LYS A 198 21.99 7.59 3.79
C LYS A 198 21.14 7.51 2.53
N THR A 199 21.12 8.58 1.74
CA THR A 199 20.34 8.61 0.47
C THR A 199 20.90 7.60 -0.53
N ALA A 200 22.22 7.50 -0.66
CA ALA A 200 22.88 6.50 -1.52
C ALA A 200 22.54 5.08 -1.06
N ALA A 201 22.73 4.77 0.23
CA ALA A 201 22.43 3.45 0.80
C ALA A 201 20.93 3.05 0.66
N LEU A 202 20.01 4.01 0.78
CA LEU A 202 18.59 3.75 0.53
C LEU A 202 18.30 3.38 -0.93
N ARG A 203 18.97 4.02 -1.89
CA ARG A 203 18.86 3.65 -3.31
C ARG A 203 19.41 2.26 -3.57
N ASP A 204 20.56 1.95 -2.99
CA ASP A 204 21.17 0.62 -3.15
C ASP A 204 20.25 -0.46 -2.56
N ALA A 205 19.70 -0.26 -1.36
CA ALA A 205 18.73 -1.17 -0.76
C ALA A 205 17.46 -1.33 -1.62
N GLU A 206 17.00 -0.27 -2.29
CA GLU A 206 15.86 -0.34 -3.21
C GLU A 206 16.19 -1.10 -4.50
N HIS A 207 17.42 -0.99 -4.99
CA HIS A 207 17.88 -1.76 -6.16
C HIS A 207 17.97 -3.26 -5.91
N GLU A 208 18.18 -3.69 -4.66
CA GLU A 208 18.16 -5.10 -4.27
C GLU A 208 16.78 -5.75 -4.30
N LEU A 209 15.71 -4.95 -4.28
CA LEU A 209 14.34 -5.46 -4.43
C LEU A 209 14.12 -6.01 -5.85
N GLY A 210 13.34 -7.07 -5.97
CA GLY A 210 12.88 -7.59 -7.26
C GLY A 210 12.06 -6.55 -8.04
N ALA A 211 12.04 -6.66 -9.37
CA ALA A 211 11.36 -5.70 -10.25
C ALA A 211 9.89 -5.48 -9.87
N THR A 212 9.18 -6.56 -9.52
CA THR A 212 7.77 -6.51 -9.10
C THR A 212 7.59 -5.70 -7.83
N GLN A 213 8.45 -5.90 -6.83
CA GLN A 213 8.38 -5.17 -5.56
C GLN A 213 8.74 -3.69 -5.76
N ARG A 214 9.75 -3.39 -6.60
CA ARG A 214 10.07 -2.00 -6.95
C ARG A 214 8.92 -1.30 -7.64
N ALA A 215 8.28 -1.96 -8.63
CA ALA A 215 7.12 -1.39 -9.33
C ALA A 215 5.96 -1.12 -8.37
N ALA A 216 5.57 -2.10 -7.55
CA ALA A 216 4.49 -1.94 -6.57
C ALA A 216 4.76 -0.78 -5.59
N ARG A 217 6.03 -0.60 -5.18
CA ARG A 217 6.42 0.52 -4.32
C ARG A 217 6.38 1.85 -5.04
N ALA A 218 6.89 1.91 -6.27
CA ALA A 218 6.83 3.12 -7.09
C ALA A 218 5.37 3.56 -7.29
N ASP A 219 4.48 2.63 -7.59
CA ASP A 219 3.04 2.89 -7.74
C ASP A 219 2.42 3.40 -6.42
N ALA A 220 2.76 2.76 -5.30
CA ALA A 220 2.25 3.16 -3.98
C ALA A 220 2.63 4.59 -3.58
N VAL A 221 3.78 5.10 -4.04
CA VAL A 221 4.28 6.45 -3.72
C VAL A 221 4.16 7.45 -4.88
N ALA A 222 3.68 7.03 -6.04
CA ALA A 222 3.59 7.87 -7.24
C ALA A 222 2.82 9.17 -6.97
N HIS A 223 1.74 9.10 -6.17
CA HIS A 223 0.95 10.26 -5.78
C HIS A 223 1.75 11.30 -4.97
N LEU A 224 2.74 10.87 -4.18
CA LEU A 224 3.61 11.78 -3.42
C LEU A 224 4.54 12.55 -4.37
N GLY A 225 5.05 11.87 -5.40
CA GLY A 225 5.85 12.50 -6.46
C GLY A 225 5.06 13.55 -7.22
N VAL A 226 3.81 13.24 -7.58
CA VAL A 226 2.90 14.19 -8.23
C VAL A 226 2.60 15.39 -7.32
N ALA A 227 2.31 15.15 -6.04
CA ALA A 227 2.04 16.22 -5.08
C ALA A 227 3.27 17.13 -4.88
N ALA A 228 4.47 16.56 -4.74
CA ALA A 228 5.71 17.32 -4.62
C ALA A 228 6.01 18.14 -5.89
N GLN A 229 5.78 17.56 -7.08
CA GLN A 229 5.93 18.27 -8.34
C GLN A 229 4.95 19.43 -8.45
N THR A 230 3.68 19.21 -8.06
CA THR A 230 2.65 20.26 -8.07
C THR A 230 3.06 21.41 -7.14
N ALA A 231 3.46 21.12 -5.91
CA ALA A 231 3.96 22.13 -4.97
C ALA A 231 5.18 22.88 -5.50
N ALA A 232 6.10 22.20 -6.18
CA ALA A 232 7.25 22.82 -6.81
C ALA A 232 6.87 23.73 -8.01
N PHE A 233 5.84 23.37 -8.75
CA PHE A 233 5.29 24.23 -9.81
C PHE A 233 4.63 25.47 -9.22
N ASP A 234 3.84 25.33 -8.17
CA ASP A 234 3.18 26.45 -7.49
C ASP A 234 4.21 27.43 -6.93
N ALA A 235 5.24 26.93 -6.24
CA ALA A 235 6.32 27.75 -5.67
C ALA A 235 7.10 28.54 -6.73
N ARG A 236 7.19 28.04 -7.97
CA ARG A 236 7.88 28.68 -9.07
C ARG A 236 6.96 29.48 -10.01
N GLY A 237 5.65 29.45 -9.78
CA GLY A 237 4.67 30.08 -10.66
C GLY A 237 4.63 29.48 -12.08
N VAL A 238 4.88 28.17 -12.22
CA VAL A 238 4.92 27.49 -13.52
C VAL A 238 3.52 27.50 -14.15
N GLY A 239 3.41 27.97 -15.40
CA GLY A 239 2.14 28.07 -16.13
C GLY A 239 1.59 26.70 -16.56
N GLU A 240 0.27 26.65 -16.84
CA GLU A 240 -0.48 25.40 -17.18
C GLU A 240 0.16 24.63 -18.34
N ARG A 241 0.55 25.31 -19.42
CA ARG A 241 1.13 24.67 -20.61
C ARG A 241 2.46 23.98 -20.29
N GLU A 242 3.30 24.62 -19.49
CA GLU A 242 4.60 24.06 -19.11
C GLU A 242 4.42 22.89 -18.13
N ARG A 243 3.51 22.99 -17.15
CA ARG A 243 3.12 21.87 -16.27
C ARG A 243 2.67 20.68 -17.08
N TYR A 244 1.79 20.89 -18.07
CA TYR A 244 1.32 19.83 -18.96
C TYR A 244 2.47 19.17 -19.72
N THR A 245 3.36 19.94 -20.34
CA THR A 245 4.49 19.41 -21.12
C THR A 245 5.43 18.58 -20.24
N GLN A 246 5.78 19.06 -19.05
CA GLN A 246 6.65 18.34 -18.14
C GLN A 246 5.99 17.04 -17.62
N ARG A 247 4.71 17.08 -17.30
CA ARG A 247 3.95 15.89 -16.88
C ARG A 247 3.74 14.89 -18.00
N GLN A 248 3.53 15.35 -19.23
CA GLN A 248 3.43 14.50 -20.40
C GLN A 248 4.74 13.73 -20.64
N ALA A 249 5.87 14.39 -20.53
CA ALA A 249 7.18 13.76 -20.65
C ALA A 249 7.46 12.73 -19.54
N GLN A 250 6.96 12.97 -18.33
CA GLN A 250 7.24 12.14 -17.17
C GLN A 250 6.24 11.00 -16.96
N TYR A 251 4.94 11.26 -17.17
CA TYR A 251 3.85 10.33 -16.81
C TYR A 251 3.02 9.88 -18.03
N GLY A 252 3.31 10.42 -19.20
CA GLY A 252 2.54 10.17 -20.42
C GLY A 252 1.32 11.10 -20.55
N GLU A 253 0.72 11.07 -21.75
CA GLU A 253 -0.34 12.00 -22.15
C GLU A 253 -1.61 11.88 -21.29
N ALA A 254 -2.10 10.65 -21.08
CA ALA A 254 -3.33 10.42 -20.33
C ALA A 254 -3.22 10.94 -18.89
N ALA A 255 -2.11 10.69 -18.21
CA ALA A 255 -1.87 11.17 -16.86
C ALA A 255 -1.72 12.71 -16.84
N ALA A 256 -1.02 13.30 -17.82
CA ALA A 256 -0.88 14.75 -17.92
C ALA A 256 -2.23 15.47 -18.11
N GLN A 257 -3.14 14.89 -18.90
CA GLN A 257 -4.50 15.40 -19.07
C GLN A 257 -5.30 15.38 -17.78
N GLN A 258 -5.27 14.25 -17.04
CA GLN A 258 -5.95 14.12 -15.75
C GLN A 258 -5.39 15.11 -14.72
N LEU A 259 -4.08 15.25 -14.63
CA LEU A 259 -3.42 16.17 -13.71
C LEU A 259 -3.72 17.64 -14.08
N ALA A 260 -3.78 17.99 -15.35
CA ALA A 260 -4.18 19.33 -15.79
C ALA A 260 -5.65 19.65 -15.42
N GLN A 261 -6.53 18.64 -15.49
CA GLN A 261 -7.91 18.78 -15.04
C GLN A 261 -7.99 19.01 -13.53
N LEU A 262 -7.22 18.25 -12.75
CA LEU A 262 -7.13 18.44 -11.29
C LEU A 262 -6.59 19.83 -10.93
N ASP A 263 -5.54 20.30 -11.61
CA ASP A 263 -5.01 21.67 -11.39
C ASP A 263 -6.09 22.73 -11.63
N ARG A 264 -6.87 22.62 -12.70
CA ARG A 264 -7.96 23.56 -12.98
C ARG A 264 -9.06 23.51 -11.93
N GLN A 265 -9.45 22.31 -11.46
CA GLN A 265 -10.43 22.14 -10.40
C GLN A 265 -9.95 22.76 -9.08
N GLU A 266 -8.67 22.55 -8.75
CA GLU A 266 -8.08 23.13 -7.55
C GLU A 266 -7.99 24.66 -7.65
N GLN A 267 -7.54 25.20 -8.77
CA GLN A 267 -7.49 26.65 -8.98
C GLN A 267 -8.88 27.29 -8.89
N ASP A 268 -9.91 26.64 -9.46
CA ASP A 268 -11.29 27.09 -9.35
C ASP A 268 -11.79 27.06 -7.91
N TRP A 269 -11.53 25.99 -7.19
CA TRP A 269 -11.84 25.84 -5.77
C TRP A 269 -11.18 26.95 -4.94
N GLN A 270 -9.87 27.18 -5.15
CA GLN A 270 -9.12 28.21 -4.44
C GLN A 270 -9.68 29.61 -4.72
N ARG A 271 -10.00 29.94 -5.98
CA ARG A 271 -10.62 31.21 -6.35
C ARG A 271 -11.97 31.44 -5.66
N ARG A 272 -12.84 30.41 -5.67
CA ARG A 272 -14.16 30.48 -4.98
C ARG A 272 -14.01 30.64 -3.46
N LEU A 273 -13.02 29.98 -2.86
CA LEU A 273 -12.70 30.18 -1.45
C LEU A 273 -12.21 31.60 -1.15
N ASP A 274 -11.40 32.20 -2.05
CA ASP A 274 -10.92 33.57 -1.90
C ASP A 274 -12.07 34.58 -1.97
N ASP A 275 -12.97 34.39 -2.91
CA ASP A 275 -14.18 35.23 -3.08
C ASP A 275 -15.06 35.17 -1.81
N TYR A 276 -15.29 33.97 -1.27
CA TYR A 276 -16.07 33.77 -0.07
C TYR A 276 -15.37 34.35 1.18
N ALA A 277 -14.09 34.08 1.37
CA ALA A 277 -13.31 34.65 2.48
C ALA A 277 -13.25 36.19 2.40
N GLY A 278 -13.12 36.74 1.20
CA GLY A 278 -13.16 38.17 0.97
C GLY A 278 -14.53 38.79 1.34
N ALA A 279 -15.63 38.08 1.08
CA ALA A 279 -16.96 38.51 1.49
C ALA A 279 -17.14 38.48 3.02
N GLN A 280 -16.64 37.45 3.68
CA GLN A 280 -16.60 37.36 5.15
C GLN A 280 -15.78 38.53 5.75
N ALA A 281 -14.60 38.80 5.23
CA ALA A 281 -13.71 39.87 5.71
C ALA A 281 -14.36 41.27 5.56
N ARG A 282 -15.17 41.49 4.51
CA ARG A 282 -15.95 42.72 4.30
C ARG A 282 -17.19 42.80 5.19
N LYS A 283 -17.43 41.83 6.07
CA LYS A 283 -18.58 41.75 6.99
C LYS A 283 -19.92 41.80 6.24
N MET A 284 -20.03 41.08 5.12
CA MET A 284 -21.27 40.93 4.36
C MET A 284 -22.42 40.47 5.30
N GLN A 285 -23.65 40.89 5.05
CA GLN A 285 -24.78 40.47 5.85
C GLN A 285 -24.94 38.96 5.86
N PRO A 286 -25.34 38.34 7.00
CA PRO A 286 -25.38 36.87 7.10
C PRO A 286 -26.25 36.18 6.03
N ALA A 287 -27.39 36.82 5.65
CA ALA A 287 -28.25 36.28 4.60
C ALA A 287 -27.58 36.26 3.23
N ASP A 288 -26.90 37.36 2.89
CA ASP A 288 -26.18 37.48 1.60
C ASP A 288 -24.97 36.54 1.54
N LEU A 289 -24.27 36.38 2.67
CA LEU A 289 -23.15 35.42 2.78
C LEU A 289 -23.60 33.97 2.62
N GLN A 290 -24.77 33.62 3.18
CA GLN A 290 -25.36 32.31 3.01
C GLN A 290 -25.77 32.06 1.54
N GLN A 291 -26.35 33.07 0.90
CA GLN A 291 -26.70 33.00 -0.52
C GLN A 291 -25.43 32.84 -1.39
N LEU A 292 -24.39 33.60 -1.14
CA LEU A 292 -23.10 33.49 -1.82
C LEU A 292 -22.49 32.09 -1.65
N ARG A 293 -22.53 31.52 -0.46
CA ARG A 293 -22.10 30.16 -0.18
C ARG A 293 -22.81 29.12 -1.04
N GLN A 294 -24.13 29.26 -1.18
CA GLN A 294 -24.93 28.36 -2.02
C GLN A 294 -24.65 28.53 -3.52
N GLN A 295 -24.30 29.75 -3.96
CA GLN A 295 -23.95 30.05 -5.35
C GLN A 295 -22.56 29.53 -5.74
N LEU A 296 -21.60 29.66 -4.82
CA LEU A 296 -20.21 29.31 -5.10
C LEU A 296 -19.90 27.81 -4.92
N PHE A 297 -20.63 27.13 -4.05
CA PHE A 297 -20.25 25.79 -3.63
C PHE A 297 -21.41 24.79 -3.71
N SER A 298 -21.10 23.58 -4.18
CA SER A 298 -22.03 22.47 -4.12
C SER A 298 -22.35 22.08 -2.65
N ALA A 299 -23.40 21.30 -2.44
CA ALA A 299 -23.79 20.85 -1.09
C ALA A 299 -22.65 20.09 -0.40
N GLU A 300 -21.90 19.27 -1.14
CA GLU A 300 -20.75 18.52 -0.62
C GLU A 300 -19.56 19.43 -0.29
N GLU A 301 -19.28 20.41 -1.16
CA GLU A 301 -18.21 21.40 -0.95
C GLU A 301 -18.48 22.27 0.28
N GLN A 302 -19.75 22.61 0.55
CA GLN A 302 -20.13 23.42 1.69
C GLN A 302 -19.76 22.79 3.05
N LEU A 303 -19.65 21.44 3.13
CA LEU A 303 -19.27 20.74 4.34
C LEU A 303 -17.80 20.96 4.73
N ARG A 304 -16.95 21.33 3.77
CA ARG A 304 -15.49 21.45 3.98
C ARG A 304 -14.95 22.88 3.95
N ILE A 305 -15.78 23.89 3.64
CA ILE A 305 -15.34 25.28 3.53
C ILE A 305 -14.63 25.78 4.79
N GLU A 306 -15.26 25.59 5.95
CA GLU A 306 -14.71 26.06 7.24
C GLU A 306 -13.37 25.40 7.55
N ALA A 307 -13.25 24.09 7.30
CA ALA A 307 -12.00 23.38 7.48
C ALA A 307 -10.93 23.88 6.50
N ALA A 308 -11.29 24.15 5.23
CA ALA A 308 -10.37 24.67 4.25
C ALA A 308 -9.87 26.07 4.62
N LEU A 309 -10.74 26.95 5.08
CA LEU A 309 -10.35 28.28 5.56
C LEU A 309 -9.50 28.22 6.82
N ALA A 310 -9.80 27.32 7.76
CA ALA A 310 -9.01 27.11 8.96
C ALA A 310 -7.59 26.64 8.63
N VAL A 311 -7.44 25.70 7.67
CA VAL A 311 -6.13 25.23 7.20
C VAL A 311 -5.31 26.36 6.58
N ARG A 312 -5.94 27.25 5.81
CA ARG A 312 -5.25 28.44 5.22
C ARG A 312 -4.78 29.44 6.28
N ALA A 313 -5.47 29.52 7.40
CA ALA A 313 -5.10 30.41 8.49
C ALA A 313 -3.95 29.88 9.35
N LEU A 314 -3.56 28.60 9.18
CA LEU A 314 -2.40 28.04 9.87
C LEU A 314 -1.09 28.64 9.31
N PRO A 315 -0.12 28.93 10.17
CA PRO A 315 1.20 29.31 9.68
C PRO A 315 1.76 28.18 8.83
N PRO A 316 2.54 28.48 7.76
CA PRO A 316 3.18 27.46 6.96
C PRO A 316 4.00 26.55 7.91
N PRO A 317 4.00 25.22 7.67
CA PRO A 317 4.78 24.32 8.49
C PRO A 317 6.22 24.83 8.51
N ALA A 318 6.77 25.04 9.70
CA ALA A 318 8.16 25.43 9.85
C ALA A 318 9.00 24.43 9.06
N THR A 319 9.56 24.86 7.94
CA THR A 319 10.46 24.05 7.14
C THR A 319 11.58 23.66 8.08
N ALA A 320 11.61 22.42 8.50
CA ALA A 320 12.71 21.90 9.29
C ALA A 320 13.95 21.88 8.38
N LEU A 321 14.54 23.06 8.27
CA LEU A 321 15.92 23.22 7.83
C LEU A 321 16.78 22.72 9.00
N ARG A 322 17.13 21.42 8.94
CA ARG A 322 18.38 20.90 9.52
C ARG A 322 18.72 19.56 8.90
#